data_3799c1d73d3d5dc26d0492b44987b3ae
#
_entry.id   3799c1d73d3d5dc26d0492b44987b3ae
#
_cell.length_a   1.000
_cell.length_b   1.000
_cell.length_c   1.000
_cell.angle_alpha   90.00
_cell.angle_beta   90.00
_cell.angle_gamma   90.00
#
_symmetry.space_group_name_H-M   'P 1'
#
loop_
_entity.id
_entity.type
_entity.pdbx_description
1 polymer ?
#
loop_
_entity_poly.entity_id
_entity_poly.type
_entity_poly.pdbx_seq_one_letter_code
_entity_poly.pdbx_strand_id
1 'polypeptide(L)' 'MSRPADSVLRLPYKGASGLELTIPSRFVEHPNFPFKAGDGIIIKIEGKRLVIEQANGDE' A
#
# COMPACT_ATOMS: atom_id res chain seq x y z
N MET A 1 17.10 -3.74 -16.61
CA MET A 1 16.85 -2.35 -16.41
C MET A 1 15.65 -2.15 -15.53
N SER A 2 15.73 -1.34 -14.53
CA SER A 2 14.62 -1.21 -13.60
C SER A 2 13.77 0.00 -13.96
N ARG A 3 12.51 -0.05 -13.56
CA ARG A 3 11.62 1.08 -13.73
C ARG A 3 11.88 2.12 -12.66
N PRO A 4 11.54 3.36 -12.90
CA PRO A 4 11.56 4.33 -11.81
C PRO A 4 10.56 3.93 -10.73
N ALA A 5 10.88 4.24 -9.52
CA ALA A 5 10.00 3.90 -8.40
C ALA A 5 8.78 4.81 -8.40
N ASP A 6 7.62 4.24 -8.05
CA ASP A 6 6.41 5.03 -7.89
C ASP A 6 6.35 5.68 -6.52
N SER A 7 6.98 5.07 -5.54
CA SER A 7 6.97 5.58 -4.18
C SER A 7 8.16 4.99 -3.44
N VAL A 8 8.32 5.36 -2.19
CA VAL A 8 9.46 4.91 -1.39
C VAL A 8 8.95 4.56 0.00
N LEU A 9 9.44 3.45 0.55
CA LEU A 9 9.12 3.09 1.92
C LEU A 9 9.93 3.97 2.86
N ARG A 10 9.31 4.41 3.93
CA ARG A 10 9.92 5.32 4.87
C ARG A 10 9.64 4.90 6.29
N LEU A 11 10.52 5.30 7.19
CA LEU A 11 10.22 5.16 8.62
C LEU A 11 9.33 6.32 9.04
N PRO A 12 8.24 6.05 9.76
CA PRO A 12 7.39 7.13 10.23
C PRO A 12 8.08 8.03 11.26
N TYR A 13 9.02 7.45 12.00
CA TYR A 13 9.83 8.23 12.92
C TYR A 13 11.07 7.41 13.26
N LYS A 14 12.08 8.06 13.80
CA LYS A 14 13.32 7.39 14.13
C LYS A 14 13.06 6.32 15.18
N GLY A 15 13.54 5.12 14.93
CA GLY A 15 13.36 4.01 15.85
C GLY A 15 12.08 3.21 15.67
N ALA A 16 11.25 3.58 14.69
CA ALA A 16 10.03 2.83 14.43
C ALA A 16 10.37 1.43 13.93
N SER A 17 9.56 0.46 14.28
CA SER A 17 9.74 -0.89 13.81
C SER A 17 8.96 -1.18 12.55
N GLY A 18 8.04 -0.34 12.14
CA GLY A 18 7.29 -0.52 10.91
C GLY A 18 7.72 0.46 9.86
N LEU A 19 7.16 0.30 8.66
CA LEU A 19 7.46 1.20 7.55
C LEU A 19 6.17 1.81 7.03
N GLU A 20 6.29 2.97 6.41
CA GLU A 20 5.18 3.66 5.78
C GLU A 20 5.33 3.65 4.29
N LEU A 21 4.20 3.62 3.60
CA LEU A 21 4.14 3.73 2.16
C LEU A 21 3.12 4.78 1.80
N THR A 22 3.53 5.74 0.96
CA THR A 22 2.58 6.71 0.43
C THR A 22 2.16 6.27 -0.96
N ILE A 23 0.87 6.15 -1.20
CA ILE A 23 0.36 5.79 -2.51
C ILE A 23 0.10 7.08 -3.28
N PRO A 24 0.76 7.27 -4.43
CA PRO A 24 0.60 8.52 -5.18
C PRO A 24 -0.84 8.74 -5.61
N SER A 25 -1.20 10.00 -5.73
CA SER A 25 -2.58 10.35 -6.06
C SER A 25 -3.03 9.79 -7.40
N ARG A 26 -2.11 9.63 -8.35
CA ARG A 26 -2.50 9.09 -9.65
C ARG A 26 -3.06 7.67 -9.54
N PHE A 27 -2.64 6.92 -8.51
CA PHE A 27 -3.23 5.60 -8.28
C PHE A 27 -4.55 5.71 -7.52
N VAL A 28 -4.59 6.59 -6.53
CA VAL A 28 -5.80 6.76 -5.71
C VAL A 28 -6.96 7.23 -6.57
N GLU A 29 -6.68 8.05 -7.58
CA GLU A 29 -7.70 8.59 -8.46
C GLU A 29 -8.06 7.67 -9.61
N HIS A 30 -7.38 6.55 -9.73
CA HIS A 30 -7.68 5.61 -10.80
C HIS A 30 -9.06 4.99 -10.54
N PRO A 31 -9.88 4.83 -11.59
CA PRO A 31 -11.24 4.31 -11.39
C PRO A 31 -11.30 2.90 -10.80
N ASN A 32 -10.22 2.14 -10.94
CA ASN A 32 -10.20 0.81 -10.37
C ASN A 32 -9.51 0.72 -9.02
N PHE A 33 -9.14 1.84 -8.44
CA PHE A 33 -8.49 1.81 -7.13
C PHE A 33 -9.51 1.35 -6.07
N PRO A 34 -9.23 0.27 -5.35
CA PRO A 34 -10.27 -0.37 -4.53
C PRO A 34 -10.39 0.16 -3.11
N PHE A 35 -9.56 1.12 -2.72
CA PHE A 35 -9.52 1.55 -1.33
C PHE A 35 -9.84 3.02 -1.18
N LYS A 36 -10.22 3.41 0.01
CA LYS A 36 -10.34 4.82 0.35
C LYS A 36 -9.94 5.01 1.80
N ALA A 37 -9.71 6.24 2.18
CA ALA A 37 -9.25 6.55 3.52
C ALA A 37 -10.20 5.98 4.55
N GLY A 38 -9.64 5.36 5.54
CA GLY A 38 -10.44 4.75 6.61
C GLY A 38 -10.77 3.29 6.40
N ASP A 39 -10.53 2.75 5.18
CA ASP A 39 -10.83 1.35 4.94
C ASP A 39 -9.90 0.44 5.72
N GLY A 40 -10.43 -0.64 6.23
CA GLY A 40 -9.60 -1.70 6.80
C GLY A 40 -8.97 -2.51 5.69
N ILE A 41 -7.73 -2.91 5.87
CA ILE A 41 -7.02 -3.69 4.86
C ILE A 41 -6.36 -4.89 5.50
N ILE A 42 -6.08 -5.88 4.68
CA ILE A 42 -5.32 -7.06 5.08
C ILE A 42 -4.03 -7.06 4.26
N ILE A 43 -2.91 -7.30 4.91
CA ILE A 43 -1.62 -7.31 4.25
C ILE A 43 -1.05 -8.71 4.32
N LYS A 44 -0.61 -9.24 3.20
CA LYS A 44 -0.04 -10.57 3.12
C LYS A 44 1.28 -10.53 2.37
N ILE A 45 2.14 -11.49 2.65
CA ILE A 45 3.36 -11.68 1.90
C ILE A 45 3.22 -12.95 1.08
N GLU A 46 3.39 -12.83 -0.23
CA GLU A 46 3.31 -13.96 -1.13
C GLU A 46 4.58 -14.00 -1.96
N GLY A 47 5.44 -14.98 -1.70
CA GLY A 47 6.73 -15.05 -2.35
C GLY A 47 7.56 -13.83 -1.97
N LYS A 48 7.90 -13.02 -2.94
CA LYS A 48 8.65 -11.79 -2.69
C LYS A 48 7.80 -10.56 -2.94
N ARG A 49 6.50 -10.69 -2.79
CA ARG A 49 5.58 -9.58 -3.03
C ARG A 49 4.74 -9.31 -1.80
N LEU A 50 4.38 -8.07 -1.64
CA LEU A 50 3.44 -7.67 -0.61
C LEU A 50 2.07 -7.46 -1.27
N VAL A 51 1.05 -8.07 -0.73
CA VAL A 51 -0.31 -7.99 -1.28
C VAL A 51 -1.22 -7.30 -0.27
N ILE A 52 -2.00 -6.34 -0.73
CA ILE A 52 -2.93 -5.59 0.11
C ILE A 52 -4.34 -5.81 -0.43
N GLU A 53 -5.25 -6.20 0.45
CA GLU A 53 -6.63 -6.48 0.08
C GLU A 53 -7.58 -5.79 1.05
N GLN A 54 -8.80 -5.60 0.63
CA GLN A 54 -9.81 -5.05 1.52
C GLN A 54 -10.23 -6.06 2.58
N ALA A 55 -10.31 -5.60 3.81
CA ALA A 55 -10.66 -6.49 4.90
C ALA A 55 -12.10 -6.92 4.86
N ASN A 56 -12.98 -6.07 4.35
CA ASN A 56 -14.38 -6.38 4.31
C ASN A 56 -14.89 -6.66 2.98
N GLY A 57 -14.06 -7.07 2.06
CA GLY A 57 -14.46 -7.12 0.68
C GLY A 57 -15.54 -8.07 0.35
N ASP A 58 -15.81 -8.98 1.22
CA ASP A 58 -16.68 -9.95 0.84
C ASP A 58 -17.99 -9.81 1.36
N GLU A 59 -18.35 -9.11 1.91
CA GLU A 59 -19.53 -9.11 2.41
C GLU A 59 -20.47 -9.40 1.80
#